data_000fcf7a81731962d402211b08a7dcbc
#
_entry.id   000fcf7a81731962d402211b08a7dcbc
#
_cell.length_a   1.000
_cell.length_b   1.000
_cell.length_c   1.000
_cell.angle_alpha   90.00
_cell.angle_beta   90.00
_cell.angle_gamma   90.00
#
_symmetry.space_group_name_H-M   'P 1'
#
loop_
_entity.id
_entity.type
_entity.pdbx_description
1 polymer ?
#
loop_
_entity_poly.entity_id
_entity_poly.type
_entity_poly.pdbx_seq_one_letter_code
_entity_poly.pdbx_strand_id
1 'polypeptide(L)'
;FTLDHDREKQVFYFLLLPKLTMLAFSSALEPLRIVNQLTQKEIYNWHILTPGNMPVTCSNGVVINPDTELEHVKKDSTIFVCSGVEPMFTADKQVINWMRKQHRMGSKFGGICTGAYALARAGIIGSSKFTLHWENQPGFIETFPELLPTQSLFEIEKNLITCGGGSAATDMMLYLIEESLGREVAIVVADMCIHKRASGQKAVSYTHLTLPTIFAV
;
A
#
# COMPACT_ATOMS: atom_id res chain seq x y z
N PHE A 1 -10.03 -6.85 24.96
CA PHE A 1 -8.57 -6.89 24.85
C PHE A 1 -7.96 -5.90 25.81
N THR A 2 -7.13 -6.39 26.75
CA THR A 2 -6.36 -5.53 27.67
C THR A 2 -5.06 -5.15 26.96
N LEU A 3 -5.09 -4.06 26.21
CA LEU A 3 -3.88 -3.51 25.61
C LEU A 3 -3.22 -2.54 26.59
N ASP A 4 -1.89 -2.57 26.61
CA ASP A 4 -1.07 -1.71 27.46
C ASP A 4 -1.47 -0.24 27.32
N HIS A 5 -1.64 0.47 28.45
CA HIS A 5 -2.21 1.83 28.46
C HIS A 5 -1.26 2.89 27.90
N ASP A 6 0.06 2.62 27.80
CA ASP A 6 1.10 3.58 27.44
C ASP A 6 1.66 3.41 26.02
N ARG A 7 0.96 2.70 25.13
CA ARG A 7 1.45 2.49 23.78
C ARG A 7 1.34 3.75 22.94
N GLU A 8 2.46 4.19 22.36
CA GLU A 8 2.46 5.29 21.39
C GLU A 8 1.58 4.96 20.18
N LYS A 9 0.79 5.96 19.74
CA LYS A 9 -0.04 5.84 18.55
C LYS A 9 0.85 5.64 17.32
N GLN A 10 0.55 4.63 16.52
CA GLN A 10 1.23 4.42 15.26
C GLN A 10 0.54 5.23 14.15
N VAL A 11 1.28 6.10 13.49
CA VAL A 11 0.76 6.97 12.44
C VAL A 11 1.23 6.48 11.07
N PHE A 12 0.28 6.30 10.16
CA PHE A 12 0.52 5.98 8.76
C PHE A 12 0.15 7.16 7.87
N TYR A 13 0.89 7.32 6.78
CA TYR A 13 0.56 8.27 5.73
C TYR A 13 0.26 7.50 4.45
N PHE A 14 -0.86 7.80 3.81
CA PHE A 14 -1.24 7.22 2.53
C PHE A 14 -1.11 8.29 1.44
N LEU A 15 -0.08 8.19 0.62
CA LEU A 15 0.08 9.02 -0.57
C LEU A 15 -0.75 8.43 -1.71
N LEU A 16 -1.88 9.04 -2.00
CA LEU A 16 -2.79 8.62 -3.05
C LEU A 16 -2.41 9.30 -4.36
N LEU A 17 -2.00 8.49 -5.33
CA LEU A 17 -1.70 8.97 -6.68
C LEU A 17 -2.96 8.92 -7.56
N PRO A 18 -3.12 9.82 -8.55
CA PRO A 18 -4.23 9.76 -9.50
C PRO A 18 -4.40 8.37 -10.11
N LYS A 19 -5.65 7.96 -10.38
CA LYS A 19 -6.01 6.65 -10.92
C LYS A 19 -5.65 5.46 -10.00
N LEU A 20 -5.47 5.70 -8.70
CA LEU A 20 -5.24 4.61 -7.74
C LEU A 20 -6.39 3.62 -7.73
N THR A 21 -6.10 2.38 -7.36
CA THR A 21 -7.11 1.35 -7.15
C THR A 21 -7.73 1.50 -5.77
N MET A 22 -8.99 1.97 -5.70
CA MET A 22 -9.69 2.22 -4.45
C MET A 22 -9.82 0.96 -3.58
N LEU A 23 -10.06 -0.20 -4.19
CA LEU A 23 -10.13 -1.47 -3.46
C LEU A 23 -8.85 -1.73 -2.67
N ALA A 24 -7.67 -1.55 -3.29
CA ALA A 24 -6.39 -1.80 -2.63
C ALA A 24 -6.13 -0.81 -1.48
N PHE A 25 -6.48 0.45 -1.66
CA PHE A 25 -6.37 1.47 -0.61
C PHE A 25 -7.30 1.17 0.57
N SER A 26 -8.58 0.92 0.31
CA SER A 26 -9.55 0.61 1.38
C SER A 26 -9.21 -0.71 2.08
N SER A 27 -8.72 -1.72 1.37
CA SER A 27 -8.24 -2.98 1.95
C SER A 27 -7.05 -2.80 2.90
N ALA A 28 -6.22 -1.76 2.69
CA ALA A 28 -5.16 -1.41 3.62
C ALA A 28 -5.66 -0.59 4.80
N LEU A 29 -6.61 0.32 4.59
CA LEU A 29 -7.07 1.26 5.62
C LEU A 29 -8.03 0.61 6.63
N GLU A 30 -9.01 -0.16 6.15
CA GLU A 30 -10.08 -0.71 6.97
C GLU A 30 -9.62 -1.61 8.13
N PRO A 31 -8.59 -2.48 7.99
CA PRO A 31 -8.08 -3.24 9.13
C PRO A 31 -7.60 -2.35 10.29
N LEU A 32 -6.97 -1.20 9.99
CA LEU A 32 -6.51 -0.24 11.02
C LEU A 32 -7.71 0.39 11.75
N ARG A 33 -8.73 0.81 11.01
CA ARG A 33 -9.97 1.35 11.56
C ARG A 33 -10.67 0.33 12.47
N ILE A 34 -10.71 -0.93 12.05
CA ILE A 34 -11.34 -2.01 12.81
C ILE A 34 -10.61 -2.24 14.13
N VAL A 35 -9.26 -2.20 14.16
CA VAL A 35 -8.50 -2.27 15.41
C VAL A 35 -8.93 -1.17 16.39
N ASN A 36 -9.01 0.08 15.93
CA ASN A 36 -9.44 1.19 16.77
C ASN A 36 -10.87 0.98 17.30
N GLN A 37 -11.78 0.47 16.47
CA GLN A 37 -13.15 0.14 16.86
C GLN A 37 -13.19 -0.97 17.91
N LEU A 38 -12.44 -2.06 17.74
CA LEU A 38 -12.40 -3.20 18.66
C LEU A 38 -11.82 -2.83 20.02
N THR A 39 -10.78 -2.00 20.02
CA THR A 39 -10.07 -1.63 21.24
C THR A 39 -10.67 -0.43 21.95
N GLN A 40 -11.60 0.27 21.32
CA GLN A 40 -12.15 1.57 21.77
C GLN A 40 -11.03 2.59 22.07
N LYS A 41 -9.90 2.46 21.36
CA LYS A 41 -8.72 3.32 21.49
C LYS A 41 -8.21 3.69 20.09
N GLU A 42 -7.59 4.84 19.98
CA GLU A 42 -6.90 5.27 18.77
C GLU A 42 -5.47 4.70 18.75
N ILE A 43 -5.36 3.38 18.45
CA ILE A 43 -4.07 2.67 18.32
C ILE A 43 -3.35 3.09 17.05
N TYR A 44 -4.11 3.17 15.95
CA TYR A 44 -3.63 3.62 14.65
C TYR A 44 -4.26 4.95 14.29
N ASN A 45 -3.45 5.84 13.75
CA ASN A 45 -3.89 7.06 13.09
C ASN A 45 -3.35 7.10 11.67
N TRP A 46 -4.02 7.79 10.77
CA TRP A 46 -3.59 7.90 9.39
C TRP A 46 -3.93 9.26 8.80
N HIS A 47 -3.15 9.63 7.80
CA HIS A 47 -3.34 10.85 7.03
C HIS A 47 -3.32 10.55 5.55
N ILE A 48 -4.14 11.28 4.81
CA ILE A 48 -4.26 11.17 3.36
C ILE A 48 -3.47 12.31 2.70
N LEU A 49 -2.50 11.94 1.91
CA LEU A 49 -1.67 12.84 1.12
C LEU A 49 -2.01 12.70 -0.37
N THR A 50 -1.94 13.78 -1.09
CA THR A 50 -2.08 13.79 -2.56
C THR A 50 -1.07 14.74 -3.21
N PRO A 51 -0.73 14.54 -4.49
CA PRO A 51 0.10 15.49 -5.23
C PRO A 51 -0.51 16.90 -5.21
N GLY A 52 0.28 17.90 -4.82
CA GLY A 52 -0.15 19.29 -4.78
C GLY A 52 -1.32 19.60 -3.84
N ASN A 53 -1.61 18.71 -2.89
CA ASN A 53 -2.75 18.85 -1.97
C ASN A 53 -4.11 19.00 -2.69
N MET A 54 -4.24 18.40 -3.87
CA MET A 54 -5.45 18.45 -4.70
C MET A 54 -6.22 17.14 -4.62
N PRO A 55 -7.56 17.16 -4.73
CA PRO A 55 -8.34 15.93 -4.81
C PRO A 55 -7.83 15.00 -5.91
N VAL A 56 -7.80 13.69 -5.66
CA VAL A 56 -7.44 12.69 -6.66
C VAL A 56 -8.65 11.84 -7.04
N THR A 57 -8.73 11.49 -8.31
CA THR A 57 -9.75 10.59 -8.85
C THR A 57 -9.18 9.18 -8.91
N CYS A 58 -9.86 8.23 -8.26
CA CYS A 58 -9.56 6.81 -8.33
C CYS A 58 -9.85 6.24 -9.73
N SER A 59 -9.34 5.04 -10.03
CA SER A 59 -9.60 4.35 -11.30
C SER A 59 -11.09 4.04 -11.55
N ASN A 60 -11.91 4.00 -10.50
CA ASN A 60 -13.36 3.80 -10.56
C ASN A 60 -14.17 5.10 -10.59
N GLY A 61 -13.52 6.27 -10.68
CA GLY A 61 -14.18 7.58 -10.74
C GLY A 61 -14.49 8.24 -9.39
N VAL A 62 -14.29 7.54 -8.27
CA VAL A 62 -14.47 8.15 -6.93
C VAL A 62 -13.37 9.17 -6.68
N VAL A 63 -13.73 10.32 -6.11
CA VAL A 63 -12.81 11.40 -5.77
C VAL A 63 -12.50 11.36 -4.27
N ILE A 64 -11.23 11.42 -3.92
CA ILE A 64 -10.75 11.47 -2.53
C ILE A 64 -10.01 12.79 -2.30
N ASN A 65 -10.35 13.47 -1.21
CA ASN A 65 -9.66 14.67 -0.78
C ASN A 65 -8.50 14.32 0.17
N PRO A 66 -7.37 15.04 0.12
CA PRO A 66 -6.35 14.96 1.16
C PRO A 66 -6.86 15.57 2.47
N ASP A 67 -6.25 15.16 3.57
CA ASP A 67 -6.49 15.73 4.91
C ASP A 67 -5.25 16.41 5.49
N THR A 68 -4.10 16.25 4.86
CA THR A 68 -2.85 16.89 5.27
C THR A 68 -1.92 17.13 4.06
N GLU A 69 -0.99 18.05 4.23
CA GLU A 69 -0.03 18.44 3.20
C GLU A 69 1.28 17.63 3.30
N LEU A 70 2.00 17.49 2.17
CA LEU A 70 3.27 16.75 2.11
C LEU A 70 4.32 17.31 3.07
N GLU A 71 4.32 18.61 3.30
CA GLU A 71 5.25 19.32 4.18
C GLU A 71 5.06 18.98 5.65
N HIS A 72 3.88 18.53 6.05
CA HIS A 72 3.52 18.23 7.43
C HIS A 72 3.84 16.77 7.83
N VAL A 73 4.40 15.96 6.91
CA VAL A 73 4.78 14.58 7.23
C VAL A 73 5.98 14.56 8.18
N LYS A 74 5.81 13.89 9.32
CA LYS A 74 6.85 13.77 10.35
C LYS A 74 8.01 12.91 9.84
N LYS A 75 9.20 13.14 10.40
CA LYS A 75 10.35 12.24 10.21
C LYS A 75 10.04 10.84 10.75
N ASP A 76 10.74 9.86 10.25
CA ASP A 76 10.62 8.45 10.67
C ASP A 76 9.20 7.86 10.50
N SER A 77 8.38 8.49 9.66
CA SER A 77 7.02 8.03 9.37
C SER A 77 7.01 6.80 8.47
N THR A 78 5.87 6.09 8.45
CA THR A 78 5.57 5.06 7.45
C THR A 78 4.61 5.63 6.41
N ILE A 79 5.04 5.63 5.14
CA ILE A 79 4.33 6.24 4.01
C ILE A 79 3.99 5.16 3.00
N PHE A 80 2.70 4.90 2.78
CA PHE A 80 2.22 3.99 1.75
C PHE A 80 1.86 4.74 0.47
N VAL A 81 2.52 4.41 -0.63
CA VAL A 81 2.20 4.95 -1.96
C VAL A 81 1.14 4.08 -2.62
N CYS A 82 -0.06 4.62 -2.78
CA CYS A 82 -1.20 3.95 -3.40
C CYS A 82 -1.32 4.39 -4.86
N SER A 83 -1.18 3.47 -5.79
CA SER A 83 -1.28 3.70 -7.22
C SER A 83 -2.20 2.66 -7.88
N GLY A 84 -2.42 2.76 -9.17
CA GLY A 84 -3.29 1.86 -9.93
C GLY A 84 -2.96 1.90 -11.41
N VAL A 85 -3.85 2.49 -12.21
CA VAL A 85 -3.73 2.55 -13.67
C VAL A 85 -2.69 3.59 -14.10
N GLU A 86 -1.95 3.31 -15.17
CA GLU A 86 -0.91 4.20 -15.75
C GLU A 86 0.16 4.68 -14.76
N PRO A 87 0.77 3.77 -13.98
CA PRO A 87 1.59 4.14 -12.81
C PRO A 87 2.84 4.96 -13.14
N MET A 88 3.32 4.93 -14.37
CA MET A 88 4.49 5.70 -14.81
C MET A 88 4.25 7.22 -14.81
N PHE A 89 2.99 7.64 -14.96
CA PHE A 89 2.62 9.04 -15.19
C PHE A 89 1.93 9.70 -13.99
N THR A 90 1.57 8.93 -12.97
CA THR A 90 0.74 9.40 -11.85
C THR A 90 1.52 10.14 -10.76
N ALA A 91 2.84 9.91 -10.64
CA ALA A 91 3.72 10.67 -9.76
C ALA A 91 4.58 11.64 -10.58
N ASP A 92 4.42 12.92 -10.36
CA ASP A 92 5.25 13.95 -11.00
C ASP A 92 6.65 14.05 -10.37
N LYS A 93 7.49 14.91 -10.93
CA LYS A 93 8.87 15.12 -10.47
C LYS A 93 8.90 15.68 -9.03
N GLN A 94 7.92 16.49 -8.65
CA GLN A 94 7.85 17.10 -7.32
C GLN A 94 7.58 16.03 -6.26
N VAL A 95 6.61 15.16 -6.49
CA VAL A 95 6.30 14.01 -5.62
C VAL A 95 7.49 13.06 -5.49
N ILE A 96 8.13 12.70 -6.60
CA ILE A 96 9.32 11.82 -6.59
C ILE A 96 10.46 12.45 -5.78
N ASN A 97 10.73 13.73 -5.92
CA ASN A 97 11.77 14.42 -5.17
C ASN A 97 11.41 14.51 -3.68
N TRP A 98 10.14 14.73 -3.34
CA TRP A 98 9.66 14.70 -1.98
C TRP A 98 9.85 13.31 -1.35
N MET A 99 9.48 12.23 -2.05
CA MET A 99 9.70 10.85 -1.59
C MET A 99 11.18 10.59 -1.28
N ARG A 100 12.10 11.01 -2.17
CA ARG A 100 13.55 10.91 -1.95
C ARG A 100 14.00 11.64 -0.70
N LYS A 101 13.45 12.84 -0.46
CA LYS A 101 13.74 13.64 0.73
C LYS A 101 13.27 12.91 1.99
N GLN A 102 12.02 12.43 2.03
CA GLN A 102 11.46 11.70 3.15
C GLN A 102 12.24 10.42 3.46
N HIS A 103 12.63 9.67 2.43
CA HIS A 103 13.42 8.46 2.59
C HIS A 103 14.79 8.76 3.24
N ARG A 104 15.48 9.81 2.80
CA ARG A 104 16.74 10.26 3.42
C ARG A 104 16.57 10.75 4.87
N MET A 105 15.38 11.19 5.24
CA MET A 105 15.03 11.63 6.60
C MET A 105 14.57 10.47 7.50
N GLY A 106 14.68 9.21 7.04
CA GLY A 106 14.39 8.02 7.83
C GLY A 106 13.00 7.43 7.66
N SER A 107 12.13 8.07 6.86
CA SER A 107 10.78 7.50 6.62
C SER A 107 10.86 6.15 5.92
N LYS A 108 10.02 5.22 6.39
CA LYS A 108 9.78 3.92 5.75
C LYS A 108 8.76 4.09 4.64
N PHE A 109 8.91 3.33 3.58
CA PHE A 109 7.99 3.39 2.46
C PHE A 109 7.28 2.07 2.24
N GLY A 110 6.05 2.17 1.76
CA GLY A 110 5.30 1.04 1.24
C GLY A 110 4.75 1.32 -0.14
N GLY A 111 4.51 0.27 -0.92
CA GLY A 111 3.87 0.35 -2.22
C GLY A 111 2.63 -0.55 -2.26
N ILE A 112 1.48 0.03 -2.56
CA ILE A 112 0.22 -0.69 -2.69
C ILE A 112 -0.18 -0.73 -4.16
N CYS A 113 -0.51 -1.93 -4.66
CA CYS A 113 -0.84 -2.21 -6.05
C CYS A 113 0.35 -1.89 -6.97
N THR A 114 0.29 -0.84 -7.76
CA THR A 114 1.38 -0.40 -8.64
C THR A 114 2.27 0.69 -8.01
N GLY A 115 2.16 0.95 -6.72
CA GLY A 115 2.96 1.95 -6.00
C GLY A 115 4.48 1.75 -6.12
N ALA A 116 4.92 0.53 -6.39
CA ALA A 116 6.32 0.20 -6.63
C ALA A 116 6.95 0.99 -7.79
N TYR A 117 6.16 1.43 -8.80
CA TYR A 117 6.68 2.30 -9.88
C TYR A 117 7.21 3.63 -9.35
N ALA A 118 6.46 4.29 -8.48
CA ALA A 118 6.92 5.54 -7.88
C ALA A 118 8.13 5.30 -6.95
N LEU A 119 8.14 4.19 -6.20
CA LEU A 119 9.27 3.80 -5.36
C LEU A 119 10.55 3.53 -6.18
N ALA A 120 10.43 2.84 -7.32
CA ALA A 120 11.55 2.59 -8.25
C ALA A 120 12.08 3.91 -8.82
N ARG A 121 11.20 4.78 -9.33
CA ARG A 121 11.57 6.10 -9.83
C ARG A 121 12.25 6.99 -8.78
N ALA A 122 11.88 6.83 -7.52
CA ALA A 122 12.50 7.52 -6.40
C ALA A 122 13.82 6.87 -5.94
N GLY A 123 14.16 5.67 -6.42
CA GLY A 123 15.35 4.92 -6.00
C GLY A 123 15.25 4.36 -4.59
N ILE A 124 14.02 4.09 -4.10
CA ILE A 124 13.76 3.65 -2.72
C ILE A 124 13.83 2.12 -2.58
N ILE A 125 13.58 1.37 -3.64
CA ILE A 125 13.54 -0.11 -3.60
C ILE A 125 14.93 -0.67 -3.24
N GLY A 126 15.99 -0.19 -3.87
CA GLY A 126 17.35 -0.67 -3.63
C GLY A 126 17.48 -2.18 -3.87
N SER A 127 18.07 -2.89 -2.90
CA SER A 127 18.23 -4.35 -2.91
C SER A 127 17.12 -5.10 -2.15
N SER A 128 16.07 -4.41 -1.71
CA SER A 128 14.97 -5.00 -0.95
C SER A 128 14.13 -5.90 -1.84
N LYS A 129 13.58 -6.99 -1.27
CA LYS A 129 12.52 -7.74 -1.90
C LYS A 129 11.26 -6.89 -1.96
N PHE A 130 10.55 -6.95 -3.08
CA PHE A 130 9.31 -6.20 -3.27
C PHE A 130 8.39 -6.94 -4.23
N THR A 131 7.13 -6.56 -4.20
CA THR A 131 6.13 -7.03 -5.15
C THR A 131 5.25 -5.87 -5.61
N LEU A 132 4.52 -6.09 -6.68
CA LEU A 132 3.48 -5.19 -7.20
C LEU A 132 2.41 -6.01 -7.90
N HIS A 133 1.35 -5.35 -8.36
CA HIS A 133 0.25 -6.01 -9.06
C HIS A 133 0.78 -6.85 -10.23
N TRP A 134 0.38 -8.12 -10.26
CA TRP A 134 0.91 -9.14 -11.19
C TRP A 134 0.82 -8.73 -12.67
N GLU A 135 -0.28 -8.08 -13.05
CA GLU A 135 -0.52 -7.60 -14.42
C GLU A 135 0.54 -6.59 -14.88
N ASN A 136 1.08 -5.80 -13.95
CA ASN A 136 2.04 -4.75 -14.25
C ASN A 136 3.50 -5.19 -14.13
N GLN A 137 3.78 -6.41 -13.65
CA GLN A 137 5.14 -6.91 -13.49
C GLN A 137 5.94 -6.96 -14.81
N PRO A 138 5.38 -7.45 -15.94
CA PRO A 138 6.13 -7.44 -17.20
C PRO A 138 6.59 -6.03 -17.63
N GLY A 139 5.67 -5.06 -17.65
CA GLY A 139 6.01 -3.67 -18.00
C GLY A 139 6.93 -2.99 -16.98
N PHE A 140 6.85 -3.39 -15.70
CA PHE A 140 7.77 -2.92 -14.69
C PHE A 140 9.21 -3.40 -14.97
N ILE A 141 9.40 -4.67 -15.27
CA ILE A 141 10.72 -5.27 -15.58
C ILE A 141 11.30 -4.67 -16.86
N GLU A 142 10.48 -4.41 -17.87
CA GLU A 142 10.93 -3.69 -19.10
C GLU A 142 11.45 -2.29 -18.77
N THR A 143 10.83 -1.59 -17.82
CA THR A 143 11.19 -0.23 -17.45
C THR A 143 12.38 -0.18 -16.48
N PHE A 144 12.47 -1.15 -15.55
CA PHE A 144 13.48 -1.25 -14.50
C PHE A 144 14.09 -2.66 -14.49
N PRO A 145 14.92 -3.02 -15.50
CA PRO A 145 15.41 -4.38 -15.67
C PRO A 145 16.30 -4.89 -14.53
N GLU A 146 16.85 -3.99 -13.73
CA GLU A 146 17.65 -4.30 -12.54
C GLU A 146 16.78 -4.63 -11.30
N LEU A 147 15.48 -4.34 -11.32
CA LEU A 147 14.57 -4.54 -10.21
C LEU A 147 13.60 -5.69 -10.53
N LEU A 148 13.78 -6.82 -9.85
CA LEU A 148 12.96 -8.02 -10.09
C LEU A 148 11.94 -8.20 -8.97
N PRO A 149 10.63 -7.98 -9.23
CA PRO A 149 9.58 -8.21 -8.25
C PRO A 149 9.41 -9.70 -7.96
N THR A 150 9.02 -10.01 -6.74
CA THR A 150 8.63 -11.37 -6.34
C THR A 150 7.20 -11.70 -6.79
N GLN A 151 6.83 -12.99 -6.74
CA GLN A 151 5.47 -13.47 -7.00
C GLN A 151 4.62 -13.53 -5.71
N SER A 152 5.09 -12.93 -4.62
CA SER A 152 4.38 -12.90 -3.35
C SER A 152 3.19 -11.94 -3.40
N LEU A 153 2.17 -12.20 -2.55
CA LEU A 153 1.06 -11.26 -2.37
C LEU A 153 1.53 -9.95 -1.74
N PHE A 154 2.47 -10.04 -0.81
CA PHE A 154 3.13 -8.90 -0.19
C PHE A 154 4.56 -9.26 0.25
N GLU A 155 5.39 -8.26 0.43
CA GLU A 155 6.75 -8.36 0.96
C GLU A 155 6.93 -7.36 2.10
N ILE A 156 7.54 -7.82 3.20
CA ILE A 156 7.85 -7.01 4.37
C ILE A 156 9.36 -7.02 4.58
N GLU A 157 9.98 -5.90 4.33
CA GLU A 157 11.40 -5.64 4.61
C GLU A 157 11.52 -4.55 5.67
N LYS A 158 12.71 -4.36 6.22
CA LYS A 158 12.93 -3.42 7.32
C LYS A 158 12.39 -2.00 7.05
N ASN A 159 12.57 -1.50 5.84
CA ASN A 159 12.23 -0.12 5.46
C ASN A 159 11.32 -0.05 4.23
N LEU A 160 10.90 -1.19 3.70
CA LEU A 160 10.05 -1.29 2.51
C LEU A 160 8.96 -2.34 2.70
N ILE A 161 7.72 -1.94 2.48
CA ILE A 161 6.55 -2.82 2.62
C ILE A 161 5.76 -2.72 1.31
N THR A 162 5.56 -3.82 0.59
CA THR A 162 4.84 -3.78 -0.69
C THR A 162 3.80 -4.88 -0.80
N CYS A 163 2.73 -4.63 -1.53
CA CYS A 163 1.74 -5.65 -1.85
C CYS A 163 1.19 -5.51 -3.27
N GLY A 164 0.72 -6.63 -3.81
CA GLY A 164 0.12 -6.70 -5.14
C GLY A 164 -1.21 -5.96 -5.29
N GLY A 165 -1.74 -5.38 -4.23
CA GLY A 165 -3.01 -4.66 -4.26
C GLY A 165 -4.24 -5.56 -4.12
N GLY A 166 -5.42 -5.04 -4.45
CA GLY A 166 -6.68 -5.75 -4.19
C GLY A 166 -6.84 -6.11 -2.72
N SER A 167 -7.37 -7.30 -2.43
CA SER A 167 -7.51 -7.81 -1.05
C SER A 167 -6.19 -8.27 -0.41
N ALA A 168 -5.10 -8.42 -1.18
CA ALA A 168 -3.77 -8.70 -0.62
C ALA A 168 -3.27 -7.58 0.31
N ALA A 169 -3.77 -6.36 0.16
CA ALA A 169 -3.50 -5.27 1.08
C ALA A 169 -4.08 -5.54 2.48
N THR A 170 -5.22 -6.26 2.57
CA THR A 170 -5.76 -6.71 3.86
C THR A 170 -4.81 -7.73 4.51
N ASP A 171 -4.32 -8.73 3.77
CA ASP A 171 -3.37 -9.72 4.31
C ASP A 171 -2.08 -9.06 4.82
N MET A 172 -1.55 -8.09 4.08
CA MET A 172 -0.39 -7.30 4.48
C MET A 172 -0.65 -6.54 5.80
N MET A 173 -1.79 -5.86 5.92
CA MET A 173 -2.12 -5.13 7.15
C MET A 173 -2.42 -6.05 8.32
N LEU A 174 -3.07 -7.18 8.10
CA LEU A 174 -3.28 -8.20 9.14
C LEU A 174 -1.94 -8.75 9.66
N TYR A 175 -0.94 -8.92 8.78
CA TYR A 175 0.41 -9.28 9.21
C TYR A 175 1.03 -8.20 10.11
N LEU A 176 0.97 -6.92 9.71
CA LEU A 176 1.49 -5.82 10.52
C LEU A 176 0.77 -5.67 11.87
N ILE A 177 -0.54 -5.90 11.88
CA ILE A 177 -1.36 -5.92 13.12
C ILE A 177 -0.94 -7.10 14.00
N GLU A 178 -0.74 -8.29 13.45
CA GLU A 178 -0.29 -9.48 14.18
C GLU A 178 1.08 -9.23 14.84
N GLU A 179 2.05 -8.67 14.11
CA GLU A 179 3.37 -8.32 14.63
C GLU A 179 3.29 -7.27 15.76
N SER A 180 2.35 -6.35 15.65
CA SER A 180 2.25 -5.24 16.60
C SER A 180 1.33 -5.52 17.80
N LEU A 181 0.23 -6.24 17.62
CA LEU A 181 -0.83 -6.41 18.61
C LEU A 181 -1.10 -7.89 18.97
N GLY A 182 -0.43 -8.80 18.27
CA GLY A 182 -0.58 -10.23 18.47
C GLY A 182 -1.67 -10.87 17.59
N ARG A 183 -1.56 -12.19 17.50
CA ARG A 183 -2.35 -13.02 16.58
C ARG A 183 -3.86 -12.97 16.86
N GLU A 184 -4.26 -12.90 18.11
CA GLU A 184 -5.68 -12.90 18.49
C GLU A 184 -6.41 -11.67 17.95
N VAL A 185 -5.78 -10.48 18.04
CA VAL A 185 -6.32 -9.25 17.45
C VAL A 185 -6.45 -9.37 15.95
N ALA A 186 -5.40 -9.86 15.27
CA ALA A 186 -5.39 -10.03 13.84
C ALA A 186 -6.49 -11.00 13.34
N ILE A 187 -6.77 -12.08 14.07
CA ILE A 187 -7.87 -13.02 13.76
C ILE A 187 -9.22 -12.30 13.83
N VAL A 188 -9.50 -11.58 14.90
CA VAL A 188 -10.79 -10.88 15.05
C VAL A 188 -10.96 -9.79 13.99
N VAL A 189 -9.88 -9.08 13.64
CA VAL A 189 -9.90 -8.09 12.55
C VAL A 189 -10.21 -8.77 11.21
N ALA A 190 -9.59 -9.92 10.91
CA ALA A 190 -9.86 -10.69 9.69
C ALA A 190 -11.34 -11.15 9.63
N ASP A 191 -11.87 -11.63 10.74
CA ASP A 191 -13.30 -12.04 10.84
C ASP A 191 -14.24 -10.86 10.60
N MET A 192 -13.93 -9.68 11.15
CA MET A 192 -14.71 -8.47 10.90
C MET A 192 -14.61 -7.97 9.45
N CYS A 193 -13.48 -8.19 8.78
CA CYS A 193 -13.34 -7.94 7.35
C CYS A 193 -14.05 -9.00 6.50
N ILE A 194 -14.60 -10.08 7.09
CA ILE A 194 -15.09 -11.28 6.38
C ILE A 194 -14.01 -11.78 5.40
N HIS A 195 -12.75 -11.68 5.82
CA HIS A 195 -11.58 -11.99 5.01
C HIS A 195 -10.92 -13.29 5.45
N LYS A 196 -10.88 -14.27 4.53
CA LYS A 196 -10.10 -15.49 4.74
C LYS A 196 -8.64 -15.20 4.40
N ARG A 197 -7.77 -15.16 5.41
CA ARG A 197 -6.33 -14.96 5.22
C ARG A 197 -5.77 -15.96 4.21
N ALA A 198 -4.96 -15.50 3.30
CA ALA A 198 -4.27 -16.35 2.35
C ALA A 198 -3.35 -17.32 3.11
N SER A 199 -3.49 -18.62 2.86
CA SER A 199 -2.68 -19.69 3.50
C SER A 199 -1.26 -19.78 2.94
N GLY A 200 -0.87 -18.92 1.99
CA GLY A 200 0.46 -18.81 1.40
C GLY A 200 0.62 -17.43 0.76
N GLN A 201 1.83 -16.87 0.87
CA GLN A 201 2.15 -15.54 0.34
C GLN A 201 2.28 -15.50 -1.20
N LYS A 202 1.96 -16.58 -1.91
CA LYS A 202 2.09 -16.63 -3.37
C LYS A 202 0.80 -16.18 -4.03
N ALA A 203 0.89 -15.16 -4.88
CA ALA A 203 -0.17 -14.83 -5.80
C ALA A 203 -0.39 -16.01 -6.76
N VAL A 204 -1.62 -16.51 -6.83
CA VAL A 204 -2.00 -17.44 -7.88
C VAL A 204 -2.21 -16.60 -9.14
N SER A 205 -1.18 -16.50 -9.96
CA SER A 205 -1.30 -15.91 -11.29
C SER A 205 -2.11 -16.87 -12.15
N TYR A 206 -3.31 -16.46 -12.54
CA TYR A 206 -4.09 -17.16 -13.57
C TYR A 206 -3.48 -16.85 -14.95
N THR A 207 -2.26 -17.28 -15.19
CA THR A 207 -1.53 -17.07 -16.44
C THR A 207 -2.13 -17.78 -17.66
N HIS A 208 -3.28 -18.45 -17.52
CA HIS A 208 -3.91 -19.25 -18.58
C HIS A 208 -5.35 -18.85 -18.93
N LEU A 209 -5.87 -17.74 -18.39
CA LEU A 209 -7.09 -17.16 -18.92
C LEU A 209 -6.71 -16.23 -20.08
N THR A 210 -6.55 -16.79 -21.26
CA THR A 210 -6.80 -16.02 -22.48
C THR A 210 -8.26 -15.59 -22.43
N LEU A 211 -8.50 -14.33 -22.07
CA LEU A 211 -9.81 -13.73 -22.27
C LEU A 211 -10.15 -13.91 -23.76
N PRO A 212 -11.29 -14.50 -24.13
CA PRO A 212 -11.71 -14.50 -25.51
C PRO A 212 -11.82 -13.04 -25.91
N THR A 213 -11.11 -12.65 -26.95
CA THR A 213 -11.20 -11.34 -27.55
C THR A 213 -12.61 -11.21 -28.10
N ILE A 214 -13.52 -10.60 -27.36
CA ILE A 214 -14.84 -10.22 -27.86
C ILE A 214 -14.61 -8.95 -28.68
N PHE A 215 -14.18 -9.12 -29.91
CA PHE A 215 -14.44 -8.11 -30.94
C PHE A 215 -15.88 -8.33 -31.39
N ALA A 216 -16.79 -7.55 -30.84
CA ALA A 216 -18.08 -7.34 -31.43
C ALA A 216 -17.88 -6.60 -32.76
N VAL A 217 -18.42 -7.15 -33.81
CA VAL A 217 -18.63 -6.56 -35.15
C VAL A 217 -19.47 -5.29 -35.05
#